data_6d7b2c91d8304218bb0443323d03aad3
#
_entry.id   6d7b2c91d8304218bb0443323d03aad3
#
_cell.length_a   1.000
_cell.length_b   1.000
_cell.length_c   1.000
_cell.angle_alpha   90.00
_cell.angle_beta   90.00
_cell.angle_gamma   90.00
#
_symmetry.space_group_name_H-M   'P 1'
#
loop_
_entity.id
_entity.type
_entity.pdbx_description
1 polymer ?
#
loop_
_entity_poly.entity_id
_entity_poly.type
_entity_poly.pdbx_seq_one_letter_code
_entity_poly.pdbx_strand_id
1 'polypeptide(L)'
;MNVCRQEHAALERLDCYDRILSLEPDSGFAGALVKARYDGEARRWAVEQEKQRQDNSTELLLIRTEGVRPIVIITAPAIGSLPPRPVLMFSCVDNITRMQVALTASRQESDIPVTLNTENGQFRSRWFVRENGYLLEASRGLAGIDEIKQLFSAKTLTLVAGSGNAGKLTFNIDGLAQTIAPLREACHWVGK
;
A
#
# COMPACT_ATOMS: atom_id res chain seq x y z
N MET A 1 -13.67 -25.05 -20.95
CA MET A 1 -12.24 -24.85 -20.63
C MET A 1 -11.26 -25.82 -21.32
N ASN A 2 -11.65 -27.02 -21.73
CA ASN A 2 -10.74 -27.96 -22.41
C ASN A 2 -10.43 -27.60 -23.88
N VAL A 3 -11.24 -26.81 -24.55
CA VAL A 3 -11.04 -26.44 -25.96
C VAL A 3 -9.78 -25.59 -26.15
N CYS A 4 -9.53 -24.59 -25.29
CA CYS A 4 -8.37 -23.72 -25.42
C CYS A 4 -7.03 -24.42 -25.12
N ARG A 5 -7.04 -25.57 -24.44
CA ARG A 5 -5.83 -26.38 -24.19
C ARG A 5 -5.28 -27.04 -25.45
N GLN A 6 -6.09 -27.20 -26.48
CA GLN A 6 -5.70 -27.87 -27.73
C GLN A 6 -5.05 -26.87 -28.71
N GLU A 7 -5.10 -25.58 -28.40
CA GLU A 7 -4.46 -24.55 -29.20
C GLU A 7 -2.94 -24.56 -29.02
N HIS A 8 -2.20 -24.80 -30.10
CA HIS A 8 -0.74 -24.96 -30.03
C HIS A 8 0.01 -23.63 -29.96
N ALA A 9 -0.52 -22.58 -30.60
CA ALA A 9 0.06 -21.25 -30.55
C ALA A 9 -0.28 -20.55 -29.22
N ALA A 10 0.75 -20.07 -28.51
CA ALA A 10 0.59 -19.50 -27.16
C ALA A 10 -0.33 -18.26 -27.14
N LEU A 11 -0.26 -17.40 -28.15
CA LEU A 11 -1.10 -16.20 -28.24
C LEU A 11 -2.55 -16.53 -28.59
N GLU A 12 -2.80 -17.48 -29.51
CA GLU A 12 -4.14 -17.95 -29.85
C GLU A 12 -4.81 -18.67 -28.69
N ARG A 13 -4.03 -19.42 -27.91
CA ARG A 13 -4.51 -20.04 -26.67
C ARG A 13 -4.91 -18.99 -25.64
N LEU A 14 -4.14 -17.92 -25.48
CA LEU A 14 -4.46 -16.82 -24.57
C LEU A 14 -5.76 -16.11 -25.03
N ASP A 15 -5.86 -15.76 -26.31
CA ASP A 15 -7.05 -15.13 -26.89
C ASP A 15 -8.32 -16.02 -26.71
N CYS A 16 -8.17 -17.35 -26.87
CA CYS A 16 -9.24 -18.29 -26.61
C CYS A 16 -9.72 -18.25 -25.15
N TYR A 17 -8.81 -18.20 -24.18
CA TYR A 17 -9.18 -18.06 -22.78
C TYR A 17 -9.82 -16.70 -22.48
N ASP A 18 -9.27 -15.63 -23.01
CA ASP A 18 -9.79 -14.28 -22.80
C ASP A 18 -11.22 -14.16 -23.39
N ARG A 19 -11.46 -14.75 -24.57
CA ARG A 19 -12.79 -14.78 -25.21
C ARG A 19 -13.82 -15.56 -24.38
N ILE A 20 -13.44 -16.72 -23.84
CA ILE A 20 -14.35 -17.53 -23.00
C ILE A 20 -14.65 -16.81 -21.67
N LEU A 21 -13.67 -16.14 -21.09
CA LEU A 21 -13.83 -15.37 -19.85
C LEU A 21 -14.62 -14.06 -20.04
N SER A 22 -14.59 -13.51 -21.26
CA SER A 22 -15.34 -12.29 -21.62
C SER A 22 -16.80 -12.54 -21.96
N LEU A 23 -17.16 -13.80 -22.25
CA LEU A 23 -18.52 -14.17 -22.66
C LEU A 23 -19.50 -14.44 -21.51
N GLU A 24 -19.07 -14.28 -20.25
CA GLU A 24 -19.93 -14.41 -19.07
C GLU A 24 -20.15 -13.04 -18.38
N PRO A 25 -21.05 -12.17 -18.88
CA PRO A 25 -21.28 -10.85 -18.27
C PRO A 25 -22.11 -10.87 -16.98
N ASP A 26 -22.69 -12.00 -16.55
CA ASP A 26 -23.75 -12.01 -15.55
C ASP A 26 -23.56 -12.94 -14.32
N SER A 27 -22.40 -13.50 -14.09
CA SER A 27 -22.20 -14.19 -12.83
C SER A 27 -21.54 -13.25 -11.80
N GLY A 28 -22.24 -12.96 -10.71
CA GLY A 28 -21.73 -12.20 -9.58
C GLY A 28 -20.38 -12.76 -9.03
N PHE A 29 -20.06 -13.99 -9.43
CA PHE A 29 -18.82 -14.69 -9.18
C PHE A 29 -17.65 -14.15 -10.04
N ALA A 30 -17.91 -13.82 -11.32
CA ALA A 30 -16.88 -13.22 -12.20
C ALA A 30 -16.53 -11.81 -11.73
N GLY A 31 -17.52 -11.01 -11.31
CA GLY A 31 -17.29 -9.68 -10.71
C GLY A 31 -16.49 -9.75 -9.42
N ALA A 32 -16.71 -10.74 -8.57
CA ALA A 32 -15.95 -10.95 -7.33
C ALA A 32 -14.50 -11.42 -7.61
N LEU A 33 -14.29 -12.29 -8.58
CA LEU A 33 -12.96 -12.75 -9.00
C LEU A 33 -12.16 -11.65 -9.71
N VAL A 34 -12.82 -10.82 -10.53
CA VAL A 34 -12.20 -9.65 -11.16
C VAL A 34 -11.84 -8.63 -10.09
N LYS A 35 -12.70 -8.36 -9.14
CA LYS A 35 -12.45 -7.46 -8.01
C LYS A 35 -11.31 -7.98 -7.11
N ALA A 36 -11.25 -9.27 -6.83
CA ALA A 36 -10.16 -9.90 -6.08
C ALA A 36 -8.82 -9.89 -6.84
N ARG A 37 -8.85 -9.95 -8.18
CA ARG A 37 -7.65 -9.79 -9.03
C ARG A 37 -7.11 -8.36 -9.07
N TYR A 38 -7.97 -7.37 -8.83
CA TYR A 38 -7.61 -5.95 -8.84
C TYR A 38 -7.24 -5.39 -7.47
N ASP A 39 -7.57 -6.07 -6.37
CA ASP A 39 -7.04 -5.74 -5.05
C ASP A 39 -5.61 -6.24 -4.95
N GLY A 40 -4.66 -5.35 -5.11
CA GLY A 40 -3.25 -5.64 -4.95
C GLY A 40 -2.93 -6.13 -3.54
N GLU A 41 -1.84 -6.87 -3.41
CA GLU A 41 -1.48 -7.54 -2.16
C GLU A 41 -1.21 -6.56 -1.02
N ALA A 42 -0.50 -5.47 -1.31
CA ALA A 42 -0.17 -4.46 -0.29
C ALA A 42 -1.41 -3.73 0.21
N ARG A 43 -2.32 -3.33 -0.68
CA ARG A 43 -3.59 -2.73 -0.29
C ARG A 43 -4.44 -3.69 0.55
N ARG A 44 -4.49 -4.96 0.18
CA ARG A 44 -5.21 -5.98 0.93
C ARG A 44 -4.66 -6.12 2.35
N TRP A 45 -3.34 -6.18 2.53
CA TRP A 45 -2.71 -6.23 3.85
C TRP A 45 -3.09 -5.02 4.70
N ALA A 46 -3.01 -3.81 4.15
CA ALA A 46 -3.40 -2.60 4.87
C ALA A 46 -4.86 -2.66 5.35
N VAL A 47 -5.78 -3.04 4.46
CA VAL A 47 -7.22 -3.14 4.78
C VAL A 47 -7.50 -4.25 5.80
N GLU A 48 -6.89 -5.43 5.65
CA GLU A 48 -7.08 -6.54 6.60
C GLU A 48 -6.52 -6.22 7.98
N GLN A 49 -5.39 -5.53 8.06
CA GLN A 49 -4.83 -5.10 9.33
C GLN A 49 -5.75 -4.08 10.02
N GLU A 50 -6.28 -3.10 9.29
CA GLU A 50 -7.20 -2.11 9.84
C GLU A 50 -8.54 -2.71 10.31
N LYS A 51 -8.98 -3.84 9.77
CA LYS A 51 -10.14 -4.57 10.29
C LYS A 51 -9.93 -5.13 11.71
N GLN A 52 -8.68 -5.36 12.11
CA GLN A 52 -8.33 -5.83 13.45
C GLN A 52 -8.32 -4.70 14.49
N ARG A 53 -8.41 -3.46 14.05
CA ARG A 53 -8.51 -2.31 14.94
C ARG A 53 -9.85 -2.33 15.65
N GLN A 54 -9.81 -2.44 16.99
CA GLN A 54 -11.02 -2.60 17.82
C GLN A 54 -11.73 -1.29 18.12
N ASP A 55 -11.05 -0.16 17.88
CA ASP A 55 -11.54 1.18 18.15
C ASP A 55 -11.39 2.09 16.92
N ASN A 56 -11.83 3.32 17.01
CA ASN A 56 -11.65 4.34 16.00
C ASN A 56 -10.31 5.09 16.14
N SER A 57 -9.34 4.57 16.91
CA SER A 57 -8.06 5.22 17.11
C SER A 57 -7.33 5.42 15.77
N THR A 58 -6.41 6.38 15.78
CA THR A 58 -5.54 6.67 14.61
C THR A 58 -4.08 6.34 14.91
N GLU A 59 -3.83 5.65 16.02
CA GLU A 59 -2.49 5.25 16.45
C GLU A 59 -1.88 4.21 15.50
N LEU A 60 -0.57 4.06 15.56
CA LEU A 60 0.15 3.05 14.80
C LEU A 60 -0.24 1.65 15.29
N LEU A 61 -0.66 0.80 14.36
CA LEU A 61 -0.97 -0.62 14.61
C LEU A 61 0.12 -1.48 13.99
N LEU A 62 0.84 -2.26 14.82
CA LEU A 62 1.91 -3.15 14.41
C LEU A 62 1.43 -4.60 14.38
N ILE A 63 1.74 -5.30 13.29
CA ILE A 63 1.61 -6.76 13.18
C ILE A 63 2.97 -7.32 12.70
N ARG A 64 3.39 -8.41 13.32
CA ARG A 64 4.58 -9.19 12.92
C ARG A 64 4.19 -10.66 12.82
N THR A 65 4.52 -11.30 11.70
CA THR A 65 4.40 -12.76 11.58
C THR A 65 5.64 -13.43 12.18
N GLU A 66 5.46 -14.67 12.62
CA GLU A 66 6.57 -15.51 13.05
C GLU A 66 7.23 -16.22 11.86
N GLY A 67 8.48 -16.65 12.01
CA GLY A 67 9.19 -17.45 11.03
C GLY A 67 10.55 -16.90 10.63
N VAL A 68 11.21 -17.59 9.70
CA VAL A 68 12.59 -17.26 9.24
C VAL A 68 12.61 -15.95 8.44
N ARG A 69 11.50 -15.60 7.78
CA ARG A 69 11.31 -14.33 7.07
C ARG A 69 10.05 -13.65 7.59
N PRO A 70 10.15 -12.96 8.73
CA PRO A 70 8.98 -12.32 9.30
C PRO A 70 8.48 -11.20 8.39
N ILE A 71 7.18 -11.16 8.16
CA ILE A 71 6.52 -10.00 7.57
C ILE A 71 6.17 -9.05 8.72
N VAL A 72 6.58 -7.80 8.60
CA VAL A 72 6.25 -6.74 9.57
C VAL A 72 5.45 -5.67 8.85
N ILE A 73 4.28 -5.34 9.38
CA ILE A 73 3.39 -4.33 8.82
C ILE A 73 2.97 -3.39 9.94
N ILE A 74 3.07 -2.09 9.69
CA ILE A 74 2.64 -1.01 10.58
C ILE A 74 1.66 -0.15 9.79
N THR A 75 0.46 0.07 10.32
CA THR A 75 -0.55 0.89 9.66
C THR A 75 -1.04 2.04 10.53
N ALA A 76 -1.46 3.12 9.88
CA ALA A 76 -2.18 4.24 10.46
C ALA A 76 -3.28 4.70 9.50
N PRO A 77 -4.54 4.77 9.92
CA PRO A 77 -5.62 5.26 9.08
C PRO A 77 -5.61 6.79 9.01
N ALA A 78 -6.08 7.33 7.89
CA ALA A 78 -6.16 8.78 7.71
C ALA A 78 -7.11 9.43 8.72
N ILE A 79 -6.67 10.55 9.27
CA ILE A 79 -7.44 11.39 10.20
C ILE A 79 -8.46 12.22 9.41
N GLY A 80 -9.66 12.39 9.97
CA GLY A 80 -10.71 13.23 9.38
C GLY A 80 -11.44 12.63 8.18
N SER A 81 -11.15 11.38 7.82
CA SER A 81 -11.84 10.63 6.78
C SER A 81 -12.85 9.65 7.39
N LEU A 82 -14.02 9.52 6.75
CA LEU A 82 -14.99 8.47 7.08
C LEU A 82 -14.51 7.11 6.54
N PRO A 83 -14.85 6.00 7.22
CA PRO A 83 -14.57 4.65 6.68
C PRO A 83 -15.30 4.39 5.33
N PRO A 84 -14.65 3.67 4.40
CA PRO A 84 -13.26 3.21 4.47
C PRO A 84 -12.27 4.37 4.37
N ARG A 85 -11.24 4.35 5.20
CA ARG A 85 -10.22 5.41 5.25
C ARG A 85 -8.98 5.03 4.44
N PRO A 86 -8.28 5.99 3.80
CA PRO A 86 -6.92 5.74 3.32
C PRO A 86 -6.02 5.30 4.48
N VAL A 87 -5.06 4.42 4.20
CA VAL A 87 -4.18 3.82 5.21
C VAL A 87 -2.72 4.04 4.83
N LEU A 88 -1.97 4.73 5.69
CA LEU A 88 -0.52 4.76 5.63
C LEU A 88 0.02 3.42 6.13
N MET A 89 0.97 2.84 5.41
CA MET A 89 1.57 1.55 5.74
C MET A 89 3.09 1.60 5.59
N PHE A 90 3.79 1.11 6.63
CA PHE A 90 5.20 0.76 6.55
C PHE A 90 5.30 -0.76 6.60
N SER A 91 6.08 -1.35 5.72
CA SER A 91 6.18 -2.81 5.69
C SER A 91 7.60 -3.28 5.41
N CYS A 92 7.94 -4.44 5.99
CA CYS A 92 9.07 -5.26 5.61
C CYS A 92 8.54 -6.59 5.09
N VAL A 93 8.71 -6.80 3.79
CA VAL A 93 8.30 -8.02 3.08
C VAL A 93 9.45 -8.42 2.17
N ASP A 94 9.90 -9.66 2.25
CA ASP A 94 11.04 -10.19 1.50
C ASP A 94 12.32 -9.33 1.66
N ASN A 95 12.59 -8.87 2.88
CA ASN A 95 13.69 -7.96 3.22
C ASN A 95 13.66 -6.61 2.48
N ILE A 96 12.51 -6.21 1.96
CA ILE A 96 12.34 -4.92 1.30
C ILE A 96 11.47 -4.01 2.16
N THR A 97 12.05 -2.89 2.60
CA THR A 97 11.30 -1.82 3.27
C THR A 97 10.47 -1.05 2.25
N ARG A 98 9.20 -0.81 2.60
CA ARG A 98 8.27 0.01 1.81
C ARG A 98 7.53 0.99 2.71
N MET A 99 7.28 2.19 2.17
CA MET A 99 6.32 3.15 2.72
C MET A 99 5.26 3.37 1.64
N GLN A 100 4.00 3.14 1.99
CA GLN A 100 2.89 3.09 1.05
C GLN A 100 1.65 3.75 1.63
N VAL A 101 0.73 4.19 0.77
CA VAL A 101 -0.61 4.62 1.17
C VAL A 101 -1.63 3.86 0.34
N ALA A 102 -2.44 3.04 1.00
CA ALA A 102 -3.61 2.42 0.41
C ALA A 102 -4.73 3.46 0.28
N LEU A 103 -5.21 3.65 -0.94
CA LEU A 103 -6.22 4.64 -1.29
C LEU A 103 -7.61 4.01 -1.35
N THR A 104 -8.63 4.83 -1.16
CA THR A 104 -10.05 4.46 -1.30
C THR A 104 -10.60 4.75 -2.68
N ALA A 105 -9.94 5.62 -3.45
CA ALA A 105 -10.24 5.93 -4.85
C ALA A 105 -8.98 5.76 -5.70
N SER A 106 -9.14 5.25 -6.93
CA SER A 106 -8.02 5.02 -7.84
C SER A 106 -7.50 6.32 -8.44
N ARG A 107 -6.19 6.31 -8.73
CA ARG A 107 -5.50 7.32 -9.51
C ARG A 107 -5.09 6.77 -10.87
N GLN A 108 -5.02 7.64 -11.87
CA GLN A 108 -4.72 7.25 -13.24
C GLN A 108 -3.25 7.49 -13.64
N GLU A 109 -2.54 8.31 -12.85
CA GLU A 109 -1.14 8.64 -13.09
C GLU A 109 -0.24 7.40 -12.82
N SER A 110 0.91 7.32 -13.46
CA SER A 110 1.92 6.27 -13.19
C SER A 110 2.79 6.61 -11.97
N ASP A 111 3.05 7.90 -11.79
CA ASP A 111 3.77 8.49 -10.66
C ASP A 111 3.26 9.91 -10.42
N ILE A 112 3.43 10.39 -9.19
CA ILE A 112 2.98 11.71 -8.78
C ILE A 112 4.01 12.40 -7.87
N PRO A 113 4.15 13.74 -7.96
CA PRO A 113 4.87 14.48 -6.96
C PRO A 113 4.10 14.45 -5.65
N VAL A 114 4.77 14.11 -4.57
CA VAL A 114 4.23 14.09 -3.21
C VAL A 114 5.01 15.06 -2.35
N THR A 115 4.29 15.85 -1.60
CA THR A 115 4.84 16.67 -0.54
C THR A 115 4.47 16.08 0.80
N LEU A 116 5.48 15.78 1.62
CA LEU A 116 5.33 15.29 2.98
C LEU A 116 5.60 16.44 3.93
N ASN A 117 4.60 16.76 4.74
CA ASN A 117 4.67 17.83 5.72
C ASN A 117 4.54 17.23 7.11
N THR A 118 5.44 17.65 7.99
CA THR A 118 5.42 17.34 9.43
C THR A 118 5.54 18.65 10.19
N GLU A 119 5.37 18.63 11.51
CA GLU A 119 5.65 19.78 12.37
C GLU A 119 7.13 20.19 12.36
N ASN A 120 8.02 19.30 11.93
CA ASN A 120 9.47 19.56 11.91
C ASN A 120 9.99 20.04 10.56
N GLY A 121 9.17 20.00 9.53
CA GLY A 121 9.57 20.43 8.20
C GLY A 121 8.77 19.81 7.07
N GLN A 122 9.22 20.11 5.88
CA GLN A 122 8.60 19.68 4.64
C GLN A 122 9.67 19.13 3.70
N PHE A 123 9.39 18.02 3.05
CA PHE A 123 10.20 17.53 1.96
C PHE A 123 9.33 17.03 0.81
N ARG A 124 9.92 16.92 -0.37
CA ARG A 124 9.24 16.48 -1.60
C ARG A 124 9.87 15.20 -2.10
N SER A 125 9.02 14.33 -2.59
CA SER A 125 9.43 13.07 -3.20
C SER A 125 8.53 12.77 -4.40
N ARG A 126 8.93 11.82 -5.22
CA ARG A 126 8.12 11.29 -6.31
C ARG A 126 7.70 9.88 -5.94
N TRP A 127 6.39 9.66 -5.84
CA TRP A 127 5.82 8.38 -5.49
C TRP A 127 5.19 7.71 -6.70
N PHE A 128 5.25 6.40 -6.72
CA PHE A 128 4.67 5.58 -7.76
C PHE A 128 3.22 5.23 -7.45
N VAL A 129 2.39 5.24 -8.48
CA VAL A 129 1.02 4.73 -8.41
C VAL A 129 1.05 3.25 -8.79
N ARG A 130 0.54 2.40 -7.94
CA ARG A 130 0.55 0.94 -8.05
C ARG A 130 -0.85 0.37 -7.88
N GLU A 131 -0.98 -0.94 -8.10
CA GLU A 131 -2.20 -1.70 -7.83
C GLU A 131 -3.45 -1.04 -8.45
N ASN A 132 -3.38 -0.79 -9.76
CA ASN A 132 -4.45 -0.15 -10.55
C ASN A 132 -4.92 1.20 -9.99
N GLY A 133 -3.99 1.98 -9.45
CA GLY A 133 -4.27 3.31 -8.93
C GLY A 133 -4.62 3.37 -7.46
N TYR A 134 -4.77 2.24 -6.78
CA TYR A 134 -5.21 2.20 -5.39
C TYR A 134 -4.10 2.21 -4.35
N LEU A 135 -2.83 2.26 -4.79
CA LEU A 135 -1.68 2.31 -3.90
C LEU A 135 -0.70 3.40 -4.34
N LEU A 136 -0.31 4.26 -3.42
CA LEU A 136 0.84 5.14 -3.57
C LEU A 136 2.04 4.50 -2.88
N GLU A 137 3.19 4.47 -3.53
CA GLU A 137 4.40 3.86 -3.00
C GLU A 137 5.58 4.82 -3.14
N ALA A 138 6.26 5.08 -2.03
CA ALA A 138 7.53 5.79 -1.97
C ALA A 138 8.67 5.00 -2.65
N SER A 139 9.83 5.58 -2.73
CA SER A 139 11.04 4.88 -3.15
C SER A 139 11.29 3.64 -2.26
N ARG A 140 11.86 2.59 -2.84
CA ARG A 140 12.23 1.36 -2.13
C ARG A 140 13.69 1.37 -1.70
N GLY A 141 14.04 0.45 -0.80
CA GLY A 141 15.42 0.27 -0.33
C GLY A 141 15.93 1.49 0.43
N LEU A 142 17.20 1.85 0.24
CA LEU A 142 17.85 2.91 1.02
C LEU A 142 17.16 4.27 0.91
N ALA A 143 16.74 4.67 -0.29
CA ALA A 143 16.05 5.94 -0.48
C ALA A 143 14.70 5.99 0.29
N GLY A 144 13.93 4.90 0.29
CA GLY A 144 12.70 4.80 1.08
C GLY A 144 12.97 4.80 2.58
N ILE A 145 14.04 4.14 3.02
CA ILE A 145 14.47 4.17 4.43
C ILE A 145 14.82 5.59 4.87
N ASP A 146 15.53 6.34 4.03
CA ASP A 146 15.90 7.72 4.34
C ASP A 146 14.67 8.66 4.38
N GLU A 147 13.66 8.43 3.54
CA GLU A 147 12.38 9.13 3.65
C GLU A 147 11.68 8.82 4.98
N ILE A 148 11.64 7.55 5.38
CA ILE A 148 11.01 7.13 6.65
C ILE A 148 11.74 7.74 7.87
N LYS A 149 13.07 7.77 7.85
CA LYS A 149 13.87 8.34 8.95
C LYS A 149 13.56 9.83 9.19
N GLN A 150 13.20 10.58 8.16
CA GLN A 150 12.81 11.99 8.30
C GLN A 150 11.51 12.18 9.09
N LEU A 151 10.73 11.10 9.28
CA LEU A 151 9.46 11.13 10.02
C LEU A 151 9.62 10.82 11.51
N PHE A 152 10.78 10.36 11.98
CA PHE A 152 10.95 9.77 13.32
C PHE A 152 10.64 10.71 14.50
N SER A 153 10.86 11.99 14.34
CA SER A 153 10.62 12.99 15.41
C SER A 153 9.25 13.68 15.27
N ALA A 154 8.45 13.27 14.28
CA ALA A 154 7.17 13.88 14.02
C ALA A 154 6.03 13.11 14.69
N LYS A 155 4.96 13.83 15.05
CA LYS A 155 3.71 13.26 15.56
C LYS A 155 2.66 13.09 14.47
N THR A 156 2.69 13.96 13.48
CA THR A 156 1.76 13.95 12.37
C THR A 156 2.47 14.00 11.03
N LEU A 157 1.95 13.28 10.06
CA LEU A 157 2.35 13.35 8.66
C LEU A 157 1.17 13.80 7.84
N THR A 158 1.31 14.93 7.14
CA THR A 158 0.39 15.33 6.09
C THR A 158 1.02 15.12 4.74
N LEU A 159 0.44 14.22 3.98
CA LEU A 159 0.82 13.89 2.60
C LEU A 159 -0.08 14.65 1.64
N VAL A 160 0.53 15.37 0.70
CA VAL A 160 -0.17 16.08 -0.39
C VAL A 160 0.28 15.46 -1.70
N ALA A 161 -0.63 14.79 -2.38
CA ALA A 161 -0.36 14.06 -3.63
C ALA A 161 -0.90 14.83 -4.84
N GLY A 162 0.00 15.27 -5.73
CA GLY A 162 -0.35 16.07 -6.91
C GLY A 162 -0.64 17.54 -6.60
N SER A 163 -1.31 18.22 -7.51
CA SER A 163 -1.68 19.64 -7.37
C SER A 163 -3.09 19.78 -6.75
N GLY A 164 -3.21 20.53 -5.67
CA GLY A 164 -4.47 20.91 -5.02
C GLY A 164 -4.79 20.16 -3.73
N ASN A 165 -5.86 20.59 -3.04
CA ASN A 165 -6.27 20.05 -1.74
C ASN A 165 -6.94 18.66 -1.81
N ALA A 166 -7.36 18.21 -2.97
CA ALA A 166 -8.06 16.92 -3.15
C ALA A 166 -7.19 15.68 -2.85
N GLY A 167 -5.88 15.87 -2.71
CA GLY A 167 -4.93 14.79 -2.39
C GLY A 167 -4.31 14.92 -1.00
N LYS A 168 -4.88 15.69 -0.07
CA LYS A 168 -4.33 15.88 1.27
C LYS A 168 -4.81 14.78 2.21
N LEU A 169 -3.88 13.99 2.74
CA LEU A 169 -4.12 12.96 3.74
C LEU A 169 -3.26 13.23 4.97
N THR A 170 -3.84 13.16 6.16
CA THR A 170 -3.12 13.34 7.43
C THR A 170 -3.18 12.06 8.24
N PHE A 171 -2.04 11.67 8.82
CA PHE A 171 -1.87 10.45 9.60
C PHE A 171 -1.23 10.77 10.95
N ASN A 172 -1.61 10.03 11.98
CA ASN A 172 -0.91 10.01 13.25
C ASN A 172 0.29 9.06 13.13
N ILE A 173 1.48 9.60 13.36
CA ILE A 173 2.74 8.86 13.35
C ILE A 173 3.52 9.01 14.66
N ASP A 174 2.82 9.46 15.72
CA ASP A 174 3.46 9.61 17.04
C ASP A 174 4.02 8.26 17.51
N GLY A 175 5.25 8.25 17.99
CA GLY A 175 5.95 7.04 18.38
C GLY A 175 6.49 6.17 17.22
N LEU A 176 6.49 6.65 15.96
CA LEU A 176 6.96 5.86 14.81
C LEU A 176 8.38 5.33 15.03
N ALA A 177 9.30 6.14 15.57
CA ALA A 177 10.69 5.75 15.77
C ALA A 177 10.84 4.49 16.66
N GLN A 178 9.96 4.33 17.64
CA GLN A 178 9.90 3.18 18.54
C GLN A 178 9.14 2.01 17.88
N THR A 179 7.96 2.28 17.33
CA THR A 179 7.08 1.27 16.74
C THR A 179 7.72 0.57 15.54
N ILE A 180 8.60 1.25 14.79
CA ILE A 180 9.25 0.70 13.59
C ILE A 180 10.45 -0.23 13.91
N ALA A 181 10.85 -0.37 15.17
CA ALA A 181 12.01 -1.18 15.54
C ALA A 181 11.95 -2.63 15.02
N PRO A 182 10.84 -3.38 15.13
CA PRO A 182 10.74 -4.73 14.57
C PRO A 182 10.88 -4.78 13.04
N LEU A 183 10.40 -3.72 12.33
CA LEU A 183 10.55 -3.61 10.88
C LEU A 183 12.02 -3.39 10.49
N ARG A 184 12.73 -2.54 11.24
CA ARG A 184 14.16 -2.28 11.04
C ARG A 184 14.98 -3.55 11.22
N GLU A 185 14.64 -4.35 12.25
CA GLU A 185 15.25 -5.64 12.50
C GLU A 185 15.00 -6.61 11.33
N ALA A 186 13.74 -6.80 10.95
CA ALA A 186 13.33 -7.71 9.88
C ALA A 186 13.92 -7.34 8.51
N CYS A 187 14.05 -6.06 8.22
CA CYS A 187 14.60 -5.54 6.96
C CYS A 187 16.10 -5.18 7.05
N HIS A 188 16.78 -5.58 8.12
CA HIS A 188 18.23 -5.43 8.29
C HIS A 188 18.74 -4.01 8.03
N TRP A 189 18.07 -2.98 8.59
CA TRP A 189 18.54 -1.62 8.42
C TRP A 189 19.94 -1.44 9.04
N VAL A 190 20.89 -1.00 8.24
CA VAL A 190 22.26 -0.72 8.68
C VAL A 190 22.28 0.66 9.36
N GLY A 191 22.88 0.72 10.55
CA GLY A 191 23.07 1.96 11.31
C GLY A 191 21.99 2.20 12.37
N LYS A 192 22.45 2.72 13.49
CA LYS A 192 21.62 3.16 14.62
C LYS A 192 20.87 4.43 14.28
#